data_48656fb7fac78af687b95655c67c5641
#
_entry.id   48656fb7fac78af687b95655c67c5641
#
_cell.length_a   1.000
_cell.length_b   1.000
_cell.length_c   1.000
_cell.angle_alpha   90.00
_cell.angle_beta   90.00
_cell.angle_gamma   90.00
#
_symmetry.space_group_name_H-M   'P 1'
#
loop_
_entity.id
_entity.type
_entity.pdbx_description
1 polymer ?
#
loop_
_entity_poly.entity_id
_entity_poly.type
_entity_poly.pdbx_seq_one_letter_code
_entity_poly.pdbx_strand_id
1 'polypeptide(L)'
;MALVVVAAPLQWAFASQAESALRTPVATQTATVVAQSDKTHNVKGRVFDELGEPLIGATISVEGTNVKTVTDIDGNFSISTQKAPASTILRISYMGYKDKVVSGAANLNVTMQLDQQSIDEVVVTALGIKREKKMLGYSVQEVKADKLNVTGDPSVVGALDGKVAGLQMNTASTGLGGSTKITIRGNSSLTDNNQPLWIVDGVPFTDDQTSSASTYGGYDRGGTSFDINPEDIESISVLKGPNAAALYGSRAGNGVILVTTKRGSHKQGFGVSYSGNFTWSQAAETLKMQKLYGQGSQGQFLFNKDEDGNPTTMTGELAFGPRFDGSMQTNWLGEKAPYSYTGDRLKDYFRTGFSQAHTVAVGTSSEKSHFRLSVGYNGNDGLFQNESLNKINVDLNAGATVNQWLSLDGKISVSNTKAENRPYTGLNGEVAQLLLMPGNVSLRDLKENYTSPNQLHRNWFGPDQHYSNPYYARHRFKNSDERWRAFGYYAANVNITEWLKFNAKYSFDYYRTRLQTSDLSLGDGAISTDGTGWQGKLVNDGMTRAEENHFEQNIQFLLMGDNQLAKKWRLGYTAGANIMYLKFEQLSASVQNMLEKDNWIFNTGNKLTSALDDGHS
;
A
#
# COMPACT_ATOMS: atom_id res chain seq x y z
N MET A 1 -11.76 23.27 -25.17
CA MET A 1 -13.18 22.90 -24.97
C MET A 1 -13.37 22.77 -23.46
N ALA A 2 -13.87 23.80 -22.83
CA ALA A 2 -13.98 23.92 -21.38
C ALA A 2 -15.29 23.32 -20.90
N LEU A 3 -15.22 22.38 -19.98
CA LEU A 3 -16.40 21.85 -19.30
C LEU A 3 -16.49 22.51 -17.91
N VAL A 4 -17.46 23.39 -17.75
CA VAL A 4 -17.79 24.02 -16.48
C VAL A 4 -18.70 23.08 -15.71
N VAL A 5 -18.25 22.62 -14.54
CA VAL A 5 -19.11 21.92 -13.57
C VAL A 5 -19.49 22.90 -12.47
N VAL A 6 -20.78 23.22 -12.41
CA VAL A 6 -21.40 24.03 -11.36
C VAL A 6 -21.63 23.12 -10.14
N ALA A 7 -20.96 23.42 -9.03
CA ALA A 7 -21.22 22.81 -7.74
C ALA A 7 -22.20 23.67 -6.95
N ALA A 8 -23.36 23.12 -6.58
CA ALA A 8 -24.30 23.73 -5.66
C ALA A 8 -23.93 23.37 -4.20
N PRO A 9 -24.03 24.30 -3.25
CA PRO A 9 -23.70 24.03 -1.85
C PRO A 9 -24.89 23.38 -1.12
N LEU A 10 -24.66 22.21 -0.54
CA LEU A 10 -25.55 21.64 0.48
C LEU A 10 -25.23 22.29 1.83
N GLN A 11 -26.16 23.09 2.32
CA GLN A 11 -26.15 23.60 3.70
C GLN A 11 -26.63 22.50 4.64
N TRP A 12 -25.81 22.13 5.59
CA TRP A 12 -26.18 21.31 6.75
C TRP A 12 -26.52 22.26 7.91
N ALA A 13 -27.80 22.29 8.29
CA ALA A 13 -28.28 22.96 9.52
C ALA A 13 -28.18 21.95 10.66
N PHE A 14 -27.32 22.22 11.63
CA PHE A 14 -27.37 21.59 12.95
C PHE A 14 -28.43 22.32 13.81
N ALA A 15 -29.43 21.60 14.30
CA ALA A 15 -30.28 22.05 15.38
C ALA A 15 -30.04 21.17 16.60
N SER A 16 -29.36 21.75 17.59
CA SER A 16 -29.34 21.25 18.96
C SER A 16 -30.57 21.77 19.68
N GLN A 17 -31.32 20.93 20.40
CA GLN A 17 -32.08 21.37 21.54
C GLN A 17 -32.16 20.30 22.63
N ALA A 18 -31.80 20.76 23.80
CA ALA A 18 -31.86 20.04 25.07
C ALA A 18 -33.26 20.13 25.69
N GLU A 19 -33.53 19.11 26.50
CA GLU A 19 -34.40 18.97 27.65
C GLU A 19 -35.28 20.16 28.10
N SER A 20 -36.56 19.87 28.36
CA SER A 20 -37.07 19.98 29.74
C SER A 20 -38.50 19.41 29.86
N ALA A 21 -38.74 18.79 31.00
CA ALA A 21 -39.95 18.16 31.43
C ALA A 21 -41.10 19.14 31.63
N LEU A 22 -42.36 18.66 31.45
CA LEU A 22 -43.47 19.00 32.36
C LEU A 22 -44.66 18.06 32.10
N ARG A 23 -45.12 17.43 33.17
CA ARG A 23 -46.34 16.61 33.26
C ARG A 23 -47.58 17.49 33.29
N THR A 24 -48.63 17.09 32.57
CA THR A 24 -49.99 17.30 33.01
C THR A 24 -50.94 16.27 32.38
N PRO A 25 -52.00 15.86 33.07
CA PRO A 25 -52.83 14.71 32.69
C PRO A 25 -53.98 15.12 31.78
N VAL A 26 -54.27 14.30 30.77
CA VAL A 26 -55.46 14.49 29.93
C VAL A 26 -56.37 13.27 29.99
N ALA A 27 -57.61 13.61 30.17
CA ALA A 27 -58.79 12.82 30.35
C ALA A 27 -58.98 11.62 29.42
N THR A 28 -59.48 10.58 30.06
CA THR A 28 -60.06 9.38 29.50
C THR A 28 -61.25 9.70 28.60
N GLN A 29 -61.13 9.48 27.29
CA GLN A 29 -62.30 9.25 26.44
C GLN A 29 -62.37 7.77 26.10
N THR A 30 -63.39 7.15 26.61
CA THR A 30 -63.77 5.76 26.33
C THR A 30 -64.32 5.69 24.91
N ALA A 31 -63.46 5.25 23.96
CA ALA A 31 -63.95 4.82 22.66
C ALA A 31 -64.24 3.32 22.74
N THR A 32 -65.50 2.99 22.59
CA THR A 32 -66.02 1.63 22.49
C THR A 32 -65.47 1.01 21.20
N VAL A 33 -64.39 0.26 21.31
CA VAL A 33 -63.88 -0.57 20.21
C VAL A 33 -64.73 -1.83 20.17
N VAL A 34 -65.51 -1.95 19.11
CA VAL A 34 -66.17 -3.21 18.74
C VAL A 34 -65.06 -4.22 18.46
N ALA A 35 -64.87 -5.19 19.34
CA ALA A 35 -63.95 -6.30 19.16
C ALA A 35 -64.45 -7.15 17.99
N GLN A 36 -63.85 -6.96 16.80
CA GLN A 36 -63.82 -8.01 15.81
C GLN A 36 -62.89 -9.07 16.38
N SER A 37 -63.41 -10.27 16.65
CA SER A 37 -62.64 -11.43 17.01
C SER A 37 -61.84 -11.90 15.78
N ASP A 38 -60.62 -11.37 15.63
CA ASP A 38 -59.65 -11.95 14.68
C ASP A 38 -59.31 -13.38 15.16
N LYS A 39 -59.81 -14.37 14.43
CA LYS A 39 -59.43 -15.75 14.62
C LYS A 39 -57.93 -15.90 14.34
N THR A 40 -57.09 -15.82 15.38
CA THR A 40 -55.68 -16.14 15.27
C THR A 40 -55.52 -17.66 15.12
N HIS A 41 -54.82 -18.07 14.07
CA HIS A 41 -54.48 -19.44 13.81
C HIS A 41 -53.04 -19.70 14.27
N ASN A 42 -52.78 -20.84 14.94
CA ASN A 42 -51.44 -21.23 15.34
C ASN A 42 -50.90 -22.30 14.40
N VAL A 43 -49.74 -22.03 13.82
CA VAL A 43 -48.91 -23.02 13.11
C VAL A 43 -47.85 -23.53 14.08
N LYS A 44 -47.79 -24.86 14.25
CA LYS A 44 -46.77 -25.53 15.07
C LYS A 44 -45.92 -26.44 14.18
N GLY A 45 -44.70 -26.69 14.58
CA GLY A 45 -43.83 -27.58 13.83
C GLY A 45 -42.51 -27.85 14.52
N ARG A 46 -41.69 -28.64 13.85
CA ARG A 46 -40.32 -28.96 14.25
C ARG A 46 -39.37 -28.77 13.09
N VAL A 47 -38.17 -28.30 13.38
CA VAL A 47 -37.10 -28.09 12.40
C VAL A 47 -35.93 -29.02 12.73
N PHE A 48 -35.47 -29.77 11.73
CA PHE A 48 -34.37 -30.73 11.80
C PHE A 48 -33.31 -30.45 10.77
N ASP A 49 -32.13 -30.99 10.99
CA ASP A 49 -31.10 -31.08 9.97
C ASP A 49 -31.28 -32.34 9.06
N GLU A 50 -30.36 -32.60 8.13
CA GLU A 50 -30.36 -33.74 7.24
C GLU A 50 -30.11 -35.08 7.97
N LEU A 51 -29.56 -35.05 9.17
CA LEU A 51 -29.29 -36.23 10.02
C LEU A 51 -30.45 -36.53 10.98
N GLY A 52 -31.48 -35.66 11.00
CA GLY A 52 -32.62 -35.76 11.88
C GLY A 52 -32.42 -35.17 13.29
N GLU A 53 -31.35 -34.41 13.48
CA GLU A 53 -31.06 -33.72 14.74
C GLU A 53 -31.88 -32.41 14.80
N PRO A 54 -32.46 -32.04 15.95
CA PRO A 54 -33.26 -30.83 16.10
C PRO A 54 -32.41 -29.57 15.99
N LEU A 55 -32.85 -28.58 15.19
CA LEU A 55 -32.17 -27.30 15.05
C LEU A 55 -32.71 -26.30 16.08
N ILE A 56 -31.86 -25.94 17.07
CA ILE A 56 -32.18 -25.02 18.17
C ILE A 56 -31.93 -23.58 17.71
N GLY A 57 -32.90 -22.69 17.90
CA GLY A 57 -32.74 -21.27 17.57
C GLY A 57 -32.93 -20.95 16.09
N ALA A 58 -33.44 -21.86 15.28
CA ALA A 58 -33.84 -21.55 13.90
C ALA A 58 -34.95 -20.49 13.89
N THR A 59 -34.82 -19.48 13.06
CA THR A 59 -35.79 -18.37 12.96
C THR A 59 -36.87 -18.69 11.96
N ILE A 60 -38.13 -18.62 12.38
CA ILE A 60 -39.32 -18.80 11.55
C ILE A 60 -40.00 -17.45 11.40
N SER A 61 -40.23 -16.98 10.19
CA SER A 61 -40.91 -15.72 9.86
C SER A 61 -42.10 -15.97 8.92
N VAL A 62 -43.20 -15.24 9.14
CA VAL A 62 -44.32 -15.25 8.21
C VAL A 62 -44.07 -14.25 7.09
N GLU A 63 -44.05 -14.74 5.85
CA GLU A 63 -43.70 -13.90 4.69
C GLU A 63 -44.72 -12.78 4.49
N GLY A 64 -44.22 -11.55 4.29
CA GLY A 64 -45.05 -10.33 4.15
C GLY A 64 -45.53 -9.75 5.48
N THR A 65 -45.08 -10.23 6.63
CA THR A 65 -45.40 -9.71 7.96
C THR A 65 -44.17 -9.54 8.84
N ASN A 66 -44.28 -8.90 10.00
CA ASN A 66 -43.20 -8.78 10.98
C ASN A 66 -43.26 -9.88 12.06
N VAL A 67 -44.12 -10.91 11.88
CA VAL A 67 -44.29 -11.98 12.88
C VAL A 67 -43.18 -12.98 12.74
N LYS A 68 -42.42 -13.19 13.83
CA LYS A 68 -41.28 -14.12 13.89
C LYS A 68 -41.31 -14.93 15.19
N THR A 69 -40.77 -16.14 15.16
CA THR A 69 -40.50 -16.98 16.33
C THR A 69 -39.19 -17.74 16.13
N VAL A 70 -38.68 -18.42 17.17
CA VAL A 70 -37.50 -19.28 17.10
C VAL A 70 -37.82 -20.66 17.62
N THR A 71 -37.06 -21.66 17.18
CA THR A 71 -37.18 -23.02 17.69
C THR A 71 -36.60 -23.17 19.09
N ASP A 72 -37.23 -24.05 19.91
CA ASP A 72 -36.74 -24.43 21.22
C ASP A 72 -35.62 -25.51 21.15
N ILE A 73 -35.22 -26.05 22.31
CA ILE A 73 -34.13 -27.03 22.43
C ILE A 73 -34.44 -28.38 21.73
N ASP A 74 -35.71 -28.69 21.52
CA ASP A 74 -36.16 -29.88 20.78
C ASP A 74 -36.50 -29.56 19.31
N GLY A 75 -36.17 -28.36 18.83
CA GLY A 75 -36.47 -27.90 17.47
C GLY A 75 -37.93 -27.52 17.24
N ASN A 76 -38.80 -27.46 18.29
CA ASN A 76 -40.19 -27.11 18.10
C ASN A 76 -40.39 -25.59 17.98
N PHE A 77 -41.38 -25.17 17.19
CA PHE A 77 -41.84 -23.80 17.14
C PHE A 77 -43.36 -23.69 17.17
N SER A 78 -43.85 -22.53 17.58
CA SER A 78 -45.24 -22.15 17.49
C SER A 78 -45.31 -20.67 17.04
N ILE A 79 -46.07 -20.40 15.99
CA ILE A 79 -46.22 -19.05 15.44
C ILE A 79 -47.70 -18.76 15.18
N SER A 80 -48.18 -17.60 15.66
CA SER A 80 -49.56 -17.15 15.49
C SER A 80 -49.68 -16.35 14.19
N THR A 81 -50.70 -16.68 13.40
CA THR A 81 -50.96 -16.04 12.10
C THR A 81 -52.40 -15.59 11.98
N GLN A 82 -52.65 -14.52 11.23
CA GLN A 82 -54.00 -14.05 10.93
C GLN A 82 -54.68 -14.78 9.76
N LYS A 83 -53.88 -15.50 8.96
CA LYS A 83 -54.34 -16.33 7.84
C LYS A 83 -54.42 -17.79 8.27
N ALA A 84 -55.32 -18.56 7.63
CA ALA A 84 -55.37 -19.98 7.83
C ALA A 84 -54.01 -20.67 7.57
N PRO A 85 -53.65 -21.71 8.33
CA PRO A 85 -52.32 -22.35 8.17
C PRO A 85 -51.97 -22.67 6.73
N ALA A 86 -52.87 -23.25 5.96
CA ALA A 86 -52.63 -23.62 4.57
C ALA A 86 -52.36 -22.44 3.63
N SER A 87 -52.75 -21.21 4.01
CA SER A 87 -52.52 -19.98 3.24
C SER A 87 -51.37 -19.14 3.76
N THR A 88 -50.65 -19.63 4.76
CA THR A 88 -49.54 -18.93 5.38
C THR A 88 -48.23 -19.47 4.81
N ILE A 89 -47.38 -18.58 4.28
CA ILE A 89 -46.04 -18.93 3.84
C ILE A 89 -45.05 -18.61 4.96
N LEU A 90 -44.28 -19.62 5.36
CA LEU A 90 -43.26 -19.51 6.39
C LEU A 90 -41.88 -19.58 5.74
N ARG A 91 -41.01 -18.63 6.10
CA ARG A 91 -39.58 -18.69 5.79
C ARG A 91 -38.83 -19.10 7.02
N ILE A 92 -38.05 -20.16 6.92
CA ILE A 92 -37.21 -20.72 7.97
C ILE A 92 -35.76 -20.45 7.60
N SER A 93 -35.03 -19.78 8.49
CA SER A 93 -33.60 -19.49 8.32
C SER A 93 -32.82 -19.92 9.55
N TYR A 94 -31.64 -20.49 9.31
CA TYR A 94 -30.71 -20.89 10.36
C TYR A 94 -29.27 -20.75 9.87
N MET A 95 -28.38 -20.28 10.73
CA MET A 95 -26.98 -20.02 10.34
C MET A 95 -26.31 -21.32 9.85
N GLY A 96 -25.77 -21.29 8.61
CA GLY A 96 -25.13 -22.44 7.98
C GLY A 96 -26.08 -23.35 7.18
N TYR A 97 -27.37 -23.00 7.06
CA TYR A 97 -28.38 -23.76 6.29
C TYR A 97 -29.03 -22.87 5.22
N LYS A 98 -29.48 -23.48 4.15
CA LYS A 98 -30.24 -22.79 3.08
C LYS A 98 -31.60 -22.37 3.60
N ASP A 99 -31.99 -21.12 3.37
CA ASP A 99 -33.33 -20.65 3.67
C ASP A 99 -34.37 -21.54 3.00
N LYS A 100 -35.36 -22.00 3.76
CA LYS A 100 -36.44 -22.84 3.25
C LYS A 100 -37.78 -22.13 3.38
N VAL A 101 -38.50 -22.06 2.28
CA VAL A 101 -39.86 -21.50 2.23
C VAL A 101 -40.83 -22.66 2.17
N VAL A 102 -41.81 -22.69 3.07
CA VAL A 102 -42.81 -23.76 3.18
C VAL A 102 -44.21 -23.19 3.41
N SER A 103 -45.23 -23.87 2.92
CA SER A 103 -46.60 -23.54 3.24
C SER A 103 -46.93 -24.05 4.66
N GLY A 104 -47.60 -23.24 5.46
CA GLY A 104 -47.96 -23.58 6.82
C GLY A 104 -48.94 -24.78 6.87
N ALA A 105 -48.76 -25.61 7.87
CA ALA A 105 -49.67 -26.69 8.22
C ALA A 105 -49.91 -26.72 9.75
N ALA A 106 -50.93 -27.39 10.22
CA ALA A 106 -51.23 -27.44 11.64
C ALA A 106 -50.07 -28.09 12.45
N ASN A 107 -49.37 -29.08 11.85
CA ASN A 107 -48.12 -29.65 12.34
C ASN A 107 -47.16 -29.77 11.19
N LEU A 108 -46.02 -29.07 11.26
CA LEU A 108 -45.05 -28.99 10.18
C LEU A 108 -43.69 -29.57 10.59
N ASN A 109 -43.20 -30.55 9.86
CA ASN A 109 -41.83 -31.06 10.04
C ASN A 109 -40.99 -30.55 8.86
N VAL A 110 -39.94 -29.78 9.16
CA VAL A 110 -39.07 -29.18 8.15
C VAL A 110 -37.65 -29.65 8.33
N THR A 111 -37.12 -30.31 7.32
CA THR A 111 -35.67 -30.64 7.27
C THR A 111 -34.96 -29.51 6.52
N MET A 112 -34.01 -28.88 7.16
CA MET A 112 -33.12 -27.87 6.57
C MET A 112 -31.95 -28.56 5.89
N GLN A 113 -31.49 -27.96 4.77
CA GLN A 113 -30.31 -28.43 4.09
C GLN A 113 -29.12 -27.54 4.39
N LEU A 114 -27.98 -28.12 4.73
CA LEU A 114 -26.74 -27.40 4.91
C LEU A 114 -26.46 -26.53 3.66
N ASP A 115 -26.18 -25.24 3.90
CA ASP A 115 -25.73 -24.37 2.85
C ASP A 115 -24.25 -24.63 2.58
N GLN A 116 -23.97 -25.59 1.71
CA GLN A 116 -22.61 -25.95 1.33
C GLN A 116 -21.84 -24.77 0.68
N GLN A 117 -22.54 -23.73 0.22
CA GLN A 117 -21.88 -22.53 -0.31
C GLN A 117 -21.31 -21.62 0.79
N SER A 118 -21.77 -21.72 2.04
CA SER A 118 -21.28 -20.90 3.14
C SER A 118 -20.09 -21.52 3.90
N ILE A 119 -19.77 -22.80 3.66
CA ILE A 119 -18.76 -23.54 4.44
C ILE A 119 -17.46 -23.78 3.66
N ASP A 120 -17.50 -23.75 2.34
CA ASP A 120 -16.32 -23.97 1.51
C ASP A 120 -15.67 -22.63 1.14
N GLU A 121 -14.89 -22.07 2.08
CA GLU A 121 -13.97 -20.97 1.78
C GLU A 121 -12.89 -21.51 0.83
N VAL A 122 -13.14 -21.35 -0.46
CA VAL A 122 -12.20 -21.74 -1.51
C VAL A 122 -11.15 -20.63 -1.62
N VAL A 123 -9.91 -20.95 -1.30
CA VAL A 123 -8.78 -20.04 -1.45
C VAL A 123 -7.98 -20.39 -2.70
N VAL A 124 -7.43 -19.38 -3.34
CA VAL A 124 -6.42 -19.59 -4.37
C VAL A 124 -5.15 -20.07 -3.68
N THR A 125 -4.74 -21.28 -4.01
CA THR A 125 -3.50 -21.85 -3.48
C THR A 125 -2.33 -21.52 -4.39
N ALA A 126 -1.16 -21.96 -3.98
CA ALA A 126 0.02 -21.99 -4.81
C ALA A 126 -0.28 -22.60 -6.19
N LEU A 127 0.41 -22.10 -7.20
CA LEU A 127 0.25 -22.48 -8.60
C LEU A 127 -1.11 -22.06 -9.24
N GLY A 128 -1.88 -21.16 -8.58
CA GLY A 128 -3.16 -20.67 -9.10
C GLY A 128 -4.32 -21.69 -9.02
N ILE A 129 -4.15 -22.78 -8.28
CA ILE A 129 -5.16 -23.82 -8.11
C ILE A 129 -6.13 -23.38 -7.00
N LYS A 130 -7.43 -23.44 -7.27
CA LYS A 130 -8.46 -23.23 -6.24
C LYS A 130 -8.64 -24.50 -5.41
N ARG A 131 -8.47 -24.41 -4.09
CA ARG A 131 -8.71 -25.52 -3.14
C ARG A 131 -9.50 -25.04 -1.92
N GLU A 132 -10.23 -25.96 -1.32
CA GLU A 132 -10.91 -25.70 -0.05
C GLU A 132 -9.86 -25.47 1.05
N LYS A 133 -10.03 -24.42 1.84
CA LYS A 133 -9.08 -24.04 2.91
C LYS A 133 -8.82 -25.17 3.90
N LYS A 134 -9.82 -25.99 4.21
CA LYS A 134 -9.72 -27.16 5.08
C LYS A 134 -8.81 -28.28 4.54
N MET A 135 -8.56 -28.31 3.22
CA MET A 135 -7.69 -29.30 2.58
C MET A 135 -6.22 -28.85 2.52
N LEU A 136 -5.90 -27.66 3.04
CA LEU A 136 -4.55 -27.13 3.02
C LEU A 136 -3.78 -27.57 4.26
N GLY A 137 -2.62 -28.17 4.08
CA GLY A 137 -1.70 -28.54 5.16
C GLY A 137 -0.92 -27.36 5.77
N TYR A 138 -1.30 -26.10 5.44
CA TYR A 138 -0.62 -24.88 5.87
C TYR A 138 -1.61 -23.75 6.17
N SER A 139 -1.19 -22.81 7.02
CA SER A 139 -2.02 -21.67 7.41
C SER A 139 -2.04 -20.62 6.31
N VAL A 140 -3.24 -20.32 5.79
CA VAL A 140 -3.51 -19.24 4.83
C VAL A 140 -4.43 -18.22 5.47
N GLN A 141 -4.09 -16.95 5.32
CA GLN A 141 -4.98 -15.85 5.66
C GLN A 141 -5.25 -15.03 4.40
N GLU A 142 -6.52 -14.90 4.05
CA GLU A 142 -6.97 -14.12 2.91
C GLU A 142 -7.53 -12.78 3.35
N VAL A 143 -7.20 -11.73 2.59
CA VAL A 143 -7.76 -10.38 2.71
C VAL A 143 -8.39 -10.02 1.38
N LYS A 144 -9.70 -9.77 1.37
CA LYS A 144 -10.45 -9.42 0.16
C LYS A 144 -10.35 -7.92 -0.15
N ALA A 145 -10.63 -7.54 -1.40
CA ALA A 145 -10.52 -6.18 -1.92
C ALA A 145 -11.28 -5.13 -1.10
N ASP A 146 -12.47 -5.46 -0.60
CA ASP A 146 -13.29 -4.60 0.24
C ASP A 146 -12.60 -4.16 1.54
N LYS A 147 -11.70 -5.01 2.05
CA LYS A 147 -10.87 -4.71 3.23
C LYS A 147 -9.53 -4.06 2.88
N LEU A 148 -9.05 -4.19 1.65
CA LEU A 148 -7.77 -3.62 1.21
C LEU A 148 -7.90 -2.11 0.93
N ASN A 149 -8.94 -1.69 0.22
CA ASN A 149 -9.06 -0.32 -0.31
C ASN A 149 -9.70 0.68 0.66
N VAL A 150 -9.87 0.36 1.94
CA VAL A 150 -10.51 1.24 2.93
C VAL A 150 -9.74 2.56 3.12
N THR A 151 -8.43 2.54 3.00
CA THR A 151 -7.57 3.71 3.25
C THR A 151 -7.18 4.47 1.98
N GLY A 152 -7.40 3.88 0.79
CA GLY A 152 -6.97 4.47 -0.48
C GLY A 152 -5.45 4.63 -0.60
N ASP A 153 -4.69 3.78 0.09
CA ASP A 153 -3.23 3.77 0.01
C ASP A 153 -2.79 3.39 -1.41
N PRO A 154 -1.94 4.18 -2.07
CA PRO A 154 -1.43 3.87 -3.40
C PRO A 154 -0.52 2.63 -3.43
N SER A 155 -0.07 2.16 -2.26
CA SER A 155 0.77 0.97 -2.09
C SER A 155 -0.06 -0.24 -1.67
N VAL A 156 0.09 -1.35 -2.40
CA VAL A 156 -0.48 -2.66 -2.00
C VAL A 156 0.05 -3.09 -0.64
N VAL A 157 1.30 -2.75 -0.36
CA VAL A 157 1.96 -3.10 0.90
C VAL A 157 1.31 -2.36 2.06
N GLY A 158 1.14 -1.03 1.97
CA GLY A 158 0.45 -0.23 2.99
C GLY A 158 -0.99 -0.70 3.24
N ALA A 159 -1.68 -1.14 2.19
CA ALA A 159 -3.03 -1.67 2.29
C ALA A 159 -3.15 -2.97 3.12
N LEU A 160 -2.05 -3.71 3.33
CA LEU A 160 -2.02 -4.95 4.13
C LEU A 160 -1.72 -4.73 5.61
N ASP A 161 -1.23 -3.57 5.99
CA ASP A 161 -0.79 -3.31 7.37
C ASP A 161 -1.92 -3.50 8.39
N GLY A 162 -1.61 -4.20 9.49
CA GLY A 162 -2.57 -4.52 10.53
C GLY A 162 -3.67 -5.54 10.17
N LYS A 163 -3.75 -6.02 8.91
CA LYS A 163 -4.84 -6.90 8.44
C LYS A 163 -4.50 -8.38 8.46
N VAL A 164 -3.22 -8.72 8.57
CA VAL A 164 -2.75 -10.12 8.55
C VAL A 164 -1.98 -10.44 9.83
N ALA A 165 -2.48 -11.39 10.62
CA ALA A 165 -1.81 -11.82 11.85
C ALA A 165 -0.42 -12.41 11.56
N GLY A 166 0.61 -11.95 12.29
CA GLY A 166 2.00 -12.40 12.12
C GLY A 166 2.72 -11.86 10.88
N LEU A 167 2.12 -10.92 10.15
CA LEU A 167 2.76 -10.06 9.18
C LEU A 167 3.19 -8.78 9.89
N GLN A 168 4.46 -8.44 9.81
CA GLN A 168 5.01 -7.18 10.31
C GLN A 168 5.51 -6.38 9.13
N MET A 169 5.16 -5.13 9.10
CA MET A 169 5.54 -4.20 8.04
C MET A 169 6.17 -2.96 8.66
N ASN A 170 7.38 -2.66 8.22
CA ASN A 170 8.10 -1.47 8.63
C ASN A 170 8.39 -0.64 7.37
N THR A 171 7.58 0.37 7.15
CA THR A 171 7.78 1.33 6.05
C THR A 171 8.78 2.39 6.48
N ALA A 172 9.77 2.63 5.65
CA ALA A 172 10.74 3.68 5.87
C ALA A 172 10.10 5.06 5.68
N SER A 173 10.40 6.00 6.59
CA SER A 173 9.95 7.39 6.49
C SER A 173 10.85 8.22 5.56
N THR A 174 11.17 7.66 4.39
CA THR A 174 12.15 8.20 3.43
C THR A 174 11.50 8.95 2.26
N GLY A 175 10.23 9.33 2.39
CA GLY A 175 9.47 9.99 1.35
C GLY A 175 8.48 9.09 0.63
N LEU A 176 8.01 9.54 -0.53
CA LEU A 176 7.00 8.84 -1.34
C LEU A 176 7.52 7.49 -1.85
N GLY A 177 6.75 6.43 -1.62
CA GLY A 177 7.07 5.09 -2.10
C GLY A 177 8.36 4.51 -1.50
N GLY A 178 8.74 4.91 -0.27
CA GLY A 178 9.89 4.39 0.44
C GLY A 178 9.84 2.88 0.65
N SER A 179 11.00 2.28 0.88
CA SER A 179 11.16 0.84 1.11
C SER A 179 10.31 0.36 2.27
N THR A 180 9.69 -0.80 2.11
CA THR A 180 8.94 -1.44 3.19
C THR A 180 9.53 -2.82 3.46
N LYS A 181 10.02 -3.01 4.68
CA LYS A 181 10.44 -4.33 5.15
C LYS A 181 9.23 -5.12 5.60
N ILE A 182 8.99 -6.24 4.94
CA ILE A 182 7.91 -7.18 5.26
C ILE A 182 8.51 -8.43 5.86
N THR A 183 8.02 -8.83 7.04
CA THR A 183 8.43 -10.09 7.66
C THR A 183 7.21 -10.91 8.06
N ILE A 184 7.25 -12.20 7.79
CA ILE A 184 6.20 -13.15 8.16
C ILE A 184 6.75 -14.04 9.28
N ARG A 185 6.18 -13.90 10.49
CA ARG A 185 6.61 -14.64 11.71
C ARG A 185 8.04 -14.32 12.16
N GLY A 186 8.58 -13.15 11.82
CA GLY A 186 9.91 -12.69 12.20
C GLY A 186 10.98 -12.97 11.15
N ASN A 187 12.23 -12.60 11.46
CA ASN A 187 13.38 -12.83 10.58
C ASN A 187 13.82 -14.29 10.66
N SER A 188 14.09 -14.90 9.50
CA SER A 188 14.60 -16.27 9.37
C SER A 188 16.13 -16.30 9.20
N SER A 189 16.74 -15.23 8.70
CA SER A 189 18.18 -15.07 8.49
C SER A 189 18.69 -13.77 9.12
N LEU A 190 19.93 -13.78 9.58
CA LEU A 190 20.64 -12.59 10.06
C LEU A 190 21.30 -11.79 8.94
N THR A 191 21.66 -12.44 7.84
CA THR A 191 22.47 -11.85 6.75
C THR A 191 21.74 -11.79 5.43
N ASP A 192 20.75 -12.66 5.21
CA ASP A 192 20.02 -12.75 3.96
C ASP A 192 18.75 -11.92 3.94
N ASN A 193 18.17 -11.78 2.75
CA ASN A 193 16.88 -11.14 2.55
C ASN A 193 15.78 -11.93 3.28
N ASN A 194 15.05 -11.27 4.16
CA ASN A 194 13.92 -11.83 4.91
C ASN A 194 12.54 -11.48 4.29
N GLN A 195 12.53 -10.90 3.08
CA GLN A 195 11.29 -10.54 2.40
C GLN A 195 10.54 -11.77 1.88
N PRO A 196 9.21 -11.79 1.94
CA PRO A 196 8.40 -12.84 1.33
C PRO A 196 8.43 -12.75 -0.19
N LEU A 197 8.25 -13.90 -0.85
CA LEU A 197 8.08 -13.94 -2.30
C LEU A 197 6.68 -13.42 -2.68
N TRP A 198 6.61 -12.50 -3.64
CA TRP A 198 5.36 -12.06 -4.22
C TRP A 198 4.99 -12.93 -5.43
N ILE A 199 3.71 -13.27 -5.54
CA ILE A 199 3.14 -14.02 -6.66
C ILE A 199 1.87 -13.29 -7.10
N VAL A 200 1.85 -12.79 -8.33
CA VAL A 200 0.68 -12.10 -8.91
C VAL A 200 0.05 -13.00 -9.96
N ASP A 201 -1.17 -13.49 -9.72
CA ASP A 201 -1.88 -14.46 -10.57
C ASP A 201 -1.03 -15.69 -10.94
N GLY A 202 -0.20 -16.12 -9.98
CA GLY A 202 0.72 -17.24 -10.15
C GLY A 202 1.95 -16.94 -11.01
N VAL A 203 2.27 -15.67 -11.25
CA VAL A 203 3.55 -15.19 -11.80
C VAL A 203 4.43 -14.79 -10.63
N PRO A 204 5.63 -15.36 -10.46
CA PRO A 204 6.62 -14.83 -9.53
C PRO A 204 6.90 -13.37 -9.87
N PHE A 205 6.87 -12.52 -8.87
CA PHE A 205 7.02 -11.09 -9.01
C PHE A 205 8.13 -10.65 -8.06
N THR A 206 9.25 -10.23 -8.61
CA THR A 206 10.40 -9.83 -7.81
C THR A 206 10.13 -8.46 -7.18
N ASP A 207 10.20 -8.38 -5.86
CA ASP A 207 10.14 -7.12 -5.12
C ASP A 207 11.56 -6.69 -4.73
N ASP A 208 12.31 -6.21 -5.72
CA ASP A 208 13.63 -5.66 -5.50
C ASP A 208 13.49 -4.28 -4.86
N GLN A 209 14.16 -4.13 -3.73
CA GLN A 209 14.27 -2.84 -3.05
C GLN A 209 15.59 -2.21 -3.44
N THR A 210 15.55 -1.35 -4.44
CA THR A 210 16.72 -0.62 -4.90
C THR A 210 16.93 0.58 -4.00
N SER A 211 17.87 0.49 -3.09
CA SER A 211 18.21 1.57 -2.17
C SER A 211 19.71 1.79 -2.12
N SER A 212 20.13 3.04 -2.29
CA SER A 212 21.47 3.50 -1.99
C SER A 212 21.56 4.17 -0.62
N ALA A 213 20.47 4.12 0.17
CA ALA A 213 20.40 4.72 1.49
C ALA A 213 21.40 4.05 2.45
N SER A 214 22.14 4.86 3.19
CA SER A 214 23.15 4.45 4.15
C SER A 214 23.06 5.32 5.41
N THR A 215 23.92 5.04 6.39
CA THR A 215 24.04 5.88 7.61
C THR A 215 24.35 7.33 7.28
N TYR A 216 25.15 7.59 6.25
CA TYR A 216 25.60 8.93 5.90
C TYR A 216 24.77 9.61 4.83
N GLY A 217 24.08 8.87 3.98
CA GLY A 217 23.30 9.46 2.91
C GLY A 217 22.76 8.44 1.92
N GLY A 218 22.31 8.94 0.77
CA GLY A 218 21.76 8.15 -0.32
C GLY A 218 20.26 8.34 -0.47
N TYR A 219 19.68 7.59 -1.41
CA TYR A 219 18.26 7.66 -1.75
C TYR A 219 17.59 6.32 -1.56
N ASP A 220 16.43 6.32 -0.94
CA ASP A 220 15.55 5.17 -0.89
C ASP A 220 14.58 5.21 -2.08
N ARG A 221 14.69 4.24 -2.98
CA ARG A 221 13.87 4.15 -4.19
C ARG A 221 12.65 3.24 -4.04
N GLY A 222 12.48 2.66 -2.84
CA GLY A 222 11.37 1.78 -2.54
C GLY A 222 11.46 0.41 -3.20
N GLY A 223 10.39 -0.34 -3.07
CA GLY A 223 10.24 -1.66 -3.67
C GLY A 223 9.47 -1.63 -4.99
N THR A 224 9.62 -2.70 -5.75
CA THR A 224 8.89 -2.87 -7.02
C THR A 224 7.45 -3.32 -6.83
N SER A 225 7.06 -3.75 -5.64
CA SER A 225 5.65 -4.05 -5.27
C SER A 225 4.71 -2.85 -5.42
N PHE A 226 5.26 -1.63 -5.42
CA PHE A 226 4.52 -0.40 -5.74
C PHE A 226 3.95 -0.40 -7.17
N ASP A 227 4.50 -1.17 -8.11
CA ASP A 227 4.01 -1.25 -9.49
C ASP A 227 2.63 -1.91 -9.61
N ILE A 228 2.23 -2.72 -8.61
CA ILE A 228 0.90 -3.33 -8.56
C ILE A 228 -0.14 -2.25 -8.22
N ASN A 229 -1.25 -2.20 -8.96
CA ASN A 229 -2.35 -1.29 -8.65
C ASN A 229 -3.31 -1.95 -7.64
N PRO A 230 -3.51 -1.39 -6.43
CA PRO A 230 -4.42 -1.95 -5.42
C PRO A 230 -5.87 -2.09 -5.90
N GLU A 231 -6.33 -1.20 -6.81
CA GLU A 231 -7.68 -1.22 -7.36
C GLU A 231 -7.96 -2.43 -8.27
N ASP A 232 -6.92 -3.05 -8.82
CA ASP A 232 -7.04 -4.23 -9.66
C ASP A 232 -6.99 -5.55 -8.86
N ILE A 233 -6.82 -5.49 -7.55
CA ILE A 233 -6.73 -6.67 -6.68
C ILE A 233 -8.14 -7.15 -6.29
N GLU A 234 -8.37 -8.45 -6.39
CA GLU A 234 -9.55 -9.16 -5.89
C GLU A 234 -9.32 -9.64 -4.45
N SER A 235 -8.16 -10.27 -4.20
CA SER A 235 -7.77 -10.73 -2.88
C SER A 235 -6.26 -10.90 -2.75
N ILE A 236 -5.78 -10.89 -1.51
CA ILE A 236 -4.40 -11.22 -1.17
C ILE A 236 -4.41 -12.35 -0.15
N SER A 237 -3.71 -13.43 -0.46
CA SER A 237 -3.54 -14.57 0.44
C SER A 237 -2.09 -14.65 0.92
N VAL A 238 -1.88 -14.68 2.24
CA VAL A 238 -0.55 -14.79 2.85
C VAL A 238 -0.30 -16.22 3.30
N LEU A 239 0.68 -16.87 2.67
CA LEU A 239 1.15 -18.20 3.02
C LEU A 239 2.29 -18.10 4.04
N LYS A 240 2.05 -18.61 5.25
CA LYS A 240 2.96 -18.44 6.39
C LYS A 240 3.78 -19.71 6.62
N GLY A 241 5.09 -19.60 6.52
CA GLY A 241 6.03 -20.64 6.88
C GLY A 241 6.59 -21.46 5.71
N PRO A 242 7.48 -22.44 6.00
CA PRO A 242 8.28 -23.14 4.99
C PRO A 242 7.47 -24.04 4.05
N ASN A 243 6.20 -24.34 4.36
CA ASN A 243 5.34 -25.10 3.45
C ASN A 243 5.10 -24.40 2.11
N ALA A 244 5.25 -23.08 2.06
CA ALA A 244 5.23 -22.33 0.82
C ALA A 244 6.46 -22.66 -0.06
N ALA A 245 7.60 -22.96 0.56
CA ALA A 245 8.83 -23.37 -0.13
C ALA A 245 8.69 -24.69 -0.87
N ALA A 246 7.84 -25.59 -0.40
CA ALA A 246 7.54 -26.85 -1.10
C ALA A 246 6.86 -26.63 -2.47
N LEU A 247 6.26 -25.46 -2.70
CA LEU A 247 5.51 -25.13 -3.90
C LEU A 247 6.27 -24.17 -4.84
N TYR A 248 7.11 -23.29 -4.27
CA TYR A 248 7.82 -22.23 -5.00
C TYR A 248 9.34 -22.28 -4.81
N GLY A 249 9.85 -23.35 -4.19
CA GLY A 249 11.28 -23.53 -3.96
C GLY A 249 11.83 -22.65 -2.82
N SER A 250 13.16 -22.54 -2.76
CA SER A 250 13.88 -21.84 -1.68
C SER A 250 13.53 -20.36 -1.59
N ARG A 251 13.17 -19.69 -2.69
CA ARG A 251 12.74 -18.29 -2.72
C ARG A 251 11.53 -18.01 -1.81
N ALA A 252 10.69 -19.02 -1.54
CA ALA A 252 9.53 -18.91 -0.70
C ALA A 252 9.77 -19.29 0.79
N GLY A 253 11.03 -19.45 1.20
CA GLY A 253 11.40 -19.81 2.57
C GLY A 253 10.89 -18.82 3.62
N ASN A 254 10.79 -17.55 3.29
CA ASN A 254 10.28 -16.48 4.15
C ASN A 254 8.76 -16.30 4.08
N GLY A 255 8.05 -17.19 3.37
CA GLY A 255 6.63 -17.09 3.09
C GLY A 255 6.32 -16.50 1.73
N VAL A 256 5.04 -16.48 1.39
CA VAL A 256 4.55 -16.00 0.08
C VAL A 256 3.36 -15.09 0.24
N ILE A 257 3.32 -14.00 -0.51
CA ILE A 257 2.18 -13.11 -0.68
C ILE A 257 1.59 -13.38 -2.07
N LEU A 258 0.43 -14.04 -2.09
CA LEU A 258 -0.31 -14.34 -3.32
C LEU A 258 -1.31 -13.23 -3.59
N VAL A 259 -1.15 -12.55 -4.69
CA VAL A 259 -2.09 -11.53 -5.18
C VAL A 259 -2.95 -12.13 -6.28
N THR A 260 -4.26 -12.07 -6.10
CA THR A 260 -5.23 -12.43 -7.14
C THR A 260 -5.87 -11.16 -7.66
N THR A 261 -5.84 -10.96 -8.98
CA THR A 261 -6.42 -9.77 -9.60
C THR A 261 -7.84 -10.03 -10.11
N LYS A 262 -8.61 -8.93 -10.23
CA LYS A 262 -9.99 -8.96 -10.73
C LYS A 262 -10.06 -9.45 -12.17
N ARG A 263 -11.00 -10.36 -12.47
CA ARG A 263 -11.14 -10.97 -13.80
C ARG A 263 -12.31 -10.44 -14.65
N GLY A 264 -13.09 -9.54 -14.12
CA GLY A 264 -14.29 -8.99 -14.78
C GLY A 264 -15.52 -9.07 -13.89
N SER A 265 -16.61 -8.44 -14.31
CA SER A 265 -17.87 -8.43 -13.55
C SER A 265 -18.75 -9.62 -13.95
N HIS A 266 -19.32 -10.33 -12.98
CA HIS A 266 -20.29 -11.41 -13.22
C HIS A 266 -21.69 -10.92 -13.66
N LYS A 267 -21.88 -9.60 -13.81
CA LYS A 267 -23.13 -9.04 -14.35
C LYS A 267 -23.15 -9.24 -15.87
N GLN A 268 -24.30 -9.64 -16.41
CA GLN A 268 -24.48 -9.75 -17.87
C GLN A 268 -24.22 -8.37 -18.53
N GLY A 269 -23.40 -8.38 -19.61
CA GLY A 269 -23.02 -7.18 -20.35
C GLY A 269 -21.67 -6.59 -19.93
N PHE A 270 -21.27 -5.51 -20.59
CA PHE A 270 -20.05 -4.77 -20.25
C PHE A 270 -20.31 -3.86 -19.04
N GLY A 271 -19.56 -4.11 -17.98
CA GLY A 271 -19.54 -3.23 -16.82
C GLY A 271 -18.41 -2.21 -16.92
N VAL A 272 -18.69 -0.94 -16.65
CA VAL A 272 -17.70 0.12 -16.51
C VAL A 272 -17.63 0.51 -15.04
N SER A 273 -16.45 0.57 -14.48
CA SER A 273 -16.20 1.06 -13.12
C SER A 273 -15.17 2.18 -13.12
N TYR A 274 -15.39 3.15 -12.27
CA TYR A 274 -14.43 4.21 -11.96
C TYR A 274 -14.22 4.26 -10.45
N SER A 275 -12.95 4.30 -10.05
CA SER A 275 -12.52 4.56 -8.67
C SER A 275 -11.65 5.80 -8.66
N GLY A 276 -11.90 6.71 -7.72
CA GLY A 276 -11.14 7.94 -7.51
C GLY A 276 -10.87 8.17 -6.04
N ASN A 277 -9.62 8.47 -5.69
CA ASN A 277 -9.21 8.79 -4.32
C ASN A 277 -8.36 10.07 -4.32
N PHE A 278 -8.56 10.91 -3.30
CA PHE A 278 -7.80 12.13 -3.06
C PHE A 278 -7.36 12.15 -1.59
N THR A 279 -6.06 12.34 -1.36
CA THR A 279 -5.48 12.31 -0.02
C THR A 279 -4.61 13.53 0.21
N TRP A 280 -4.79 14.20 1.35
CA TRP A 280 -3.93 15.26 1.84
C TRP A 280 -3.15 14.74 3.04
N SER A 281 -1.84 14.88 3.01
CA SER A 281 -0.94 14.40 4.05
C SER A 281 -0.19 15.56 4.68
N GLN A 282 -0.04 15.53 6.00
CA GLN A 282 0.74 16.50 6.75
C GLN A 282 1.72 15.78 7.65
N ALA A 283 2.90 16.38 7.85
CA ALA A 283 3.86 15.85 8.79
C ALA A 283 3.31 15.92 10.22
N ALA A 284 3.30 14.78 10.91
CA ALA A 284 2.94 14.74 12.32
C ALA A 284 4.15 15.14 13.17
N GLU A 285 3.98 16.10 14.08
CA GLU A 285 5.01 16.46 15.04
C GLU A 285 5.06 15.41 16.16
N THR A 286 6.13 14.59 16.15
CA THR A 286 6.34 13.55 17.16
C THR A 286 7.45 13.91 18.15
N LEU A 287 8.35 14.84 17.81
CA LEU A 287 9.51 15.24 18.61
C LEU A 287 9.34 16.65 19.16
N LYS A 288 9.42 16.78 20.48
CA LYS A 288 9.47 18.08 21.14
C LYS A 288 10.91 18.56 21.21
N MET A 289 11.24 19.54 20.38
CA MET A 289 12.56 20.15 20.38
C MET A 289 12.71 21.13 21.55
N GLN A 290 13.93 21.24 22.09
CA GLN A 290 14.23 22.23 23.13
C GLN A 290 14.15 23.67 22.57
N LYS A 291 13.67 24.62 23.36
CA LYS A 291 13.41 26.03 22.99
C LYS A 291 14.09 27.03 23.88
N LEU A 292 15.10 26.60 24.63
CA LEU A 292 15.74 27.44 25.68
C LEU A 292 17.15 27.88 25.32
N TYR A 293 17.88 27.07 24.55
CA TYR A 293 19.29 27.29 24.23
C TYR A 293 19.46 27.35 22.71
N GLY A 294 20.38 28.18 22.26
CA GLY A 294 20.67 28.37 20.85
C GLY A 294 22.08 27.95 20.48
N GLN A 295 22.53 28.43 19.34
CA GLN A 295 23.81 28.14 18.74
C GLN A 295 24.99 28.54 19.65
N GLY A 296 26.01 27.67 19.70
CA GLY A 296 27.21 27.85 20.48
C GLY A 296 27.69 26.55 21.12
N SER A 297 28.63 26.63 22.05
CA SER A 297 29.20 25.50 22.76
C SER A 297 29.47 25.83 24.22
N GLN A 298 29.31 24.86 25.12
CA GLN A 298 29.60 24.97 26.55
C GLN A 298 28.96 26.20 27.24
N GLY A 299 27.77 26.59 26.79
CA GLY A 299 27.07 27.76 27.31
C GLY A 299 27.60 29.10 26.80
N GLN A 300 28.50 29.12 25.84
CA GLN A 300 29.13 30.31 25.30
C GLN A 300 28.77 30.49 23.81
N PHE A 301 28.76 31.76 23.39
CA PHE A 301 28.70 32.10 21.98
C PHE A 301 30.00 31.70 21.28
N LEU A 302 29.88 31.19 20.07
CA LEU A 302 31.00 30.97 19.17
C LEU A 302 30.82 31.86 17.94
N PHE A 303 31.93 32.50 17.55
CA PHE A 303 31.97 33.36 16.35
C PHE A 303 33.15 32.99 15.46
N ASN A 304 32.94 33.03 14.18
CA ASN A 304 34.03 33.14 13.22
C ASN A 304 34.69 34.49 13.38
N LYS A 305 35.98 34.60 13.08
CA LYS A 305 36.77 35.81 13.26
C LYS A 305 37.38 36.22 11.90
N ASP A 306 37.52 37.54 11.73
CA ASP A 306 38.32 38.10 10.63
C ASP A 306 39.83 37.97 10.89
N GLU A 307 40.65 38.46 9.97
CA GLU A 307 42.11 38.43 10.08
C GLU A 307 42.64 39.22 11.29
N ASP A 308 41.86 40.22 11.74
CA ASP A 308 42.19 41.05 12.91
C ASP A 308 41.66 40.44 14.25
N GLY A 309 41.00 39.29 14.18
CA GLY A 309 40.44 38.59 15.34
C GLY A 309 39.07 39.06 15.80
N ASN A 310 38.40 39.97 15.09
CA ASN A 310 37.06 40.43 15.41
C ASN A 310 35.99 39.38 15.05
N PRO A 311 34.92 39.26 15.88
CA PRO A 311 33.82 38.33 15.58
C PRO A 311 33.01 38.79 14.37
N THR A 312 32.82 37.89 13.41
CA THR A 312 32.08 38.17 12.14
C THR A 312 30.73 37.51 12.12
N THR A 313 30.63 36.21 12.19
CA THR A 313 29.38 35.45 12.11
C THR A 313 29.28 34.45 13.25
N MET A 314 28.09 34.28 13.83
CA MET A 314 27.86 33.25 14.83
C MET A 314 28.04 31.86 14.19
N THR A 315 28.72 30.97 14.88
CA THR A 315 28.96 29.59 14.47
C THR A 315 28.64 28.61 15.57
N GLY A 316 28.76 27.32 15.29
CA GLY A 316 28.44 26.22 16.19
C GLY A 316 27.34 25.33 15.58
N GLU A 317 27.62 24.06 15.57
CA GLU A 317 26.76 23.05 14.91
C GLU A 317 25.46 22.83 15.65
N LEU A 318 25.51 22.82 16.98
CA LEU A 318 24.45 22.38 17.88
C LEU A 318 23.97 23.50 18.82
N ALA A 319 22.88 23.23 19.51
CA ALA A 319 22.24 24.14 20.46
C ALA A 319 22.81 24.03 21.87
N PHE A 320 24.16 24.14 22.04
CA PHE A 320 24.87 24.15 23.32
C PHE A 320 25.44 25.52 23.68
N GLY A 321 24.95 26.58 23.10
CA GLY A 321 25.26 27.97 23.42
C GLY A 321 24.52 28.47 24.65
N PRO A 322 24.52 29.81 24.88
CA PRO A 322 23.79 30.43 25.98
C PRO A 322 22.28 30.23 25.90
N ARG A 323 21.61 30.47 27.04
CA ARG A 323 20.15 30.54 27.07
C ARG A 323 19.67 31.76 26.28
N PHE A 324 18.54 31.60 25.56
CA PHE A 324 17.91 32.73 24.89
C PHE A 324 17.53 33.85 25.87
N ASP A 325 18.00 35.02 25.58
CA ASP A 325 17.79 36.23 26.40
C ASP A 325 17.26 37.43 25.58
N GLY A 326 17.11 37.26 24.26
CA GLY A 326 16.67 38.32 23.35
C GLY A 326 17.74 39.38 23.05
N SER A 327 18.98 39.22 23.53
CA SER A 327 20.08 40.17 23.24
C SER A 327 20.38 40.22 21.73
N MET A 328 20.80 41.40 21.26
CA MET A 328 21.18 41.60 19.87
C MET A 328 22.56 40.98 19.60
N GLN A 329 22.60 39.88 18.90
CA GLN A 329 23.82 39.17 18.54
C GLN A 329 24.06 39.20 17.04
N THR A 330 25.29 39.01 16.61
CA THR A 330 25.59 38.79 15.18
C THR A 330 25.20 37.36 14.81
N ASN A 331 24.24 37.19 13.89
CA ASN A 331 23.76 35.88 13.47
C ASN A 331 24.77 35.18 12.53
N TRP A 332 24.40 34.02 12.03
CA TRP A 332 25.21 33.23 11.09
C TRP A 332 25.39 33.89 9.70
N LEU A 333 24.58 34.90 9.36
CA LEU A 333 24.69 35.71 8.15
C LEU A 333 25.58 36.95 8.33
N GLY A 334 26.04 37.23 9.55
CA GLY A 334 26.78 38.45 9.87
C GLY A 334 25.88 39.65 10.23
N GLU A 335 24.58 39.46 10.35
CA GLU A 335 23.62 40.50 10.65
C GLU A 335 23.28 40.56 12.15
N LYS A 336 22.92 41.76 12.63
CA LYS A 336 22.43 41.91 14.01
C LYS A 336 20.99 41.46 14.11
N ALA A 337 20.74 40.44 14.93
CA ALA A 337 19.42 39.86 15.15
C ALA A 337 19.23 39.52 16.65
N PRO A 338 17.96 39.48 17.16
CA PRO A 338 17.68 39.02 18.52
C PRO A 338 18.07 37.54 18.68
N TYR A 339 18.81 37.23 19.73
CA TYR A 339 19.14 35.85 20.11
C TYR A 339 17.92 35.19 20.75
N SER A 340 17.06 34.61 19.96
CA SER A 340 15.78 34.05 20.36
C SER A 340 15.42 32.83 19.53
N TYR A 341 14.46 32.06 20.01
CA TYR A 341 13.89 30.92 19.26
C TYR A 341 13.09 31.41 18.05
N THR A 342 13.37 30.88 16.87
CA THR A 342 12.84 31.39 15.58
C THR A 342 11.65 30.60 15.02
N GLY A 343 11.22 29.51 15.66
CA GLY A 343 10.06 28.73 15.20
C GLY A 343 10.27 27.21 15.18
N ASP A 344 9.22 26.51 14.83
CA ASP A 344 9.22 25.04 14.80
C ASP A 344 9.72 24.51 13.46
N ARG A 345 11.03 24.23 13.42
CA ARG A 345 11.73 23.81 12.20
C ARG A 345 11.21 22.52 11.57
N LEU A 346 10.71 21.56 12.37
CA LEU A 346 10.17 20.31 11.80
C LEU A 346 8.82 20.55 11.16
N LYS A 347 7.96 21.35 11.81
CA LYS A 347 6.63 21.65 11.29
C LYS A 347 6.68 22.57 10.07
N ASP A 348 7.54 23.60 10.13
CA ASP A 348 7.54 24.68 9.15
C ASP A 348 8.31 24.32 7.86
N TYR A 349 9.13 23.25 7.88
CA TYR A 349 9.89 22.79 6.72
C TYR A 349 9.03 22.01 5.73
N PHE A 350 8.16 21.12 6.24
CA PHE A 350 7.35 20.26 5.41
C PHE A 350 6.14 21.00 4.82
N ARG A 351 5.77 20.63 3.60
CA ARG A 351 4.52 21.08 2.98
C ARG A 351 3.40 20.08 3.23
N THR A 352 2.18 20.47 2.91
CA THR A 352 1.07 19.50 2.77
C THR A 352 1.28 18.71 1.49
N GLY A 353 1.39 17.40 1.60
CA GLY A 353 1.43 16.49 0.47
C GLY A 353 0.04 16.29 -0.12
N PHE A 354 -0.03 16.02 -1.41
CA PHE A 354 -1.28 15.73 -2.12
C PHE A 354 -1.13 14.50 -2.99
N SER A 355 -2.05 13.57 -2.88
CA SER A 355 -2.09 12.35 -3.69
C SER A 355 -3.46 12.19 -4.33
N GLN A 356 -3.47 11.75 -5.58
CA GLN A 356 -4.67 11.41 -6.32
C GLN A 356 -4.48 10.07 -7.05
N ALA A 357 -5.49 9.23 -6.99
CA ALA A 357 -5.52 7.97 -7.69
C ALA A 357 -6.83 7.84 -8.48
N HIS A 358 -6.73 7.43 -9.74
CA HIS A 358 -7.87 7.26 -10.64
C HIS A 358 -7.72 5.93 -11.36
N THR A 359 -8.74 5.08 -11.33
CA THR A 359 -8.77 3.84 -12.08
C THR A 359 -10.08 3.71 -12.82
N VAL A 360 -10.01 3.49 -14.11
CA VAL A 360 -11.15 3.15 -14.98
C VAL A 360 -11.00 1.71 -15.43
N ALA A 361 -12.02 0.90 -15.24
CA ALA A 361 -12.01 -0.47 -15.74
C ALA A 361 -13.28 -0.80 -16.50
N VAL A 362 -13.12 -1.54 -17.60
CA VAL A 362 -14.19 -2.09 -18.42
C VAL A 362 -14.04 -3.60 -18.43
N GLY A 363 -15.12 -4.31 -18.18
CA GLY A 363 -15.04 -5.77 -18.15
C GLY A 363 -16.38 -6.46 -18.29
N THR A 364 -16.31 -7.71 -18.66
CA THR A 364 -17.45 -8.62 -18.74
C THR A 364 -17.02 -10.02 -18.29
N SER A 365 -17.93 -10.78 -17.76
CA SER A 365 -17.71 -12.19 -17.43
C SER A 365 -18.95 -12.99 -17.73
N SER A 366 -18.77 -14.15 -18.32
CA SER A 366 -19.80 -15.16 -18.56
C SER A 366 -19.32 -16.51 -17.98
N GLU A 367 -20.14 -17.55 -18.10
CA GLU A 367 -19.73 -18.90 -17.70
C GLU A 367 -18.54 -19.42 -18.52
N LYS A 368 -18.37 -18.96 -19.76
CA LYS A 368 -17.37 -19.45 -20.72
C LYS A 368 -16.24 -18.49 -21.03
N SER A 369 -16.35 -17.21 -20.63
CA SER A 369 -15.33 -16.21 -20.96
C SER A 369 -15.33 -15.07 -19.97
N HIS A 370 -14.18 -14.44 -19.82
CA HIS A 370 -14.03 -13.19 -19.09
C HIS A 370 -13.09 -12.26 -19.86
N PHE A 371 -13.31 -10.97 -19.65
CA PHE A 371 -12.49 -9.91 -20.19
C PHE A 371 -12.48 -8.74 -19.19
N ARG A 372 -11.33 -8.17 -18.92
CA ARG A 372 -11.19 -6.95 -18.15
C ARG A 372 -9.99 -6.16 -18.66
N LEU A 373 -10.24 -4.89 -18.96
CA LEU A 373 -9.21 -3.89 -19.23
C LEU A 373 -9.34 -2.81 -18.17
N SER A 374 -8.24 -2.46 -17.51
CA SER A 374 -8.17 -1.32 -16.59
C SER A 374 -7.02 -0.41 -16.93
N VAL A 375 -7.22 0.89 -16.69
CA VAL A 375 -6.21 1.94 -16.80
C VAL A 375 -6.23 2.73 -15.52
N GLY A 376 -5.07 2.81 -14.86
CA GLY A 376 -4.87 3.54 -13.62
C GLY A 376 -3.86 4.66 -13.77
N TYR A 377 -4.11 5.76 -13.08
CA TYR A 377 -3.19 6.86 -12.87
C TYR A 377 -3.09 7.16 -11.38
N ASN A 378 -1.86 7.34 -10.90
CA ASN A 378 -1.57 7.69 -9.52
C ASN A 378 -0.53 8.82 -9.52
N GLY A 379 -0.93 10.01 -9.04
CA GLY A 379 -0.08 11.18 -8.96
C GLY A 379 0.09 11.61 -7.51
N ASN A 380 1.34 11.74 -7.05
CA ASN A 380 1.66 12.04 -5.66
C ASN A 380 2.69 13.16 -5.58
N ASP A 381 2.35 14.18 -4.83
CA ASP A 381 3.25 15.24 -4.36
C ASP A 381 3.56 14.99 -2.88
N GLY A 382 4.84 14.84 -2.54
CA GLY A 382 5.28 14.47 -1.19
C GLY A 382 5.26 15.63 -0.19
N LEU A 383 5.68 15.30 1.03
CA LEU A 383 5.84 16.28 2.12
C LEU A 383 7.07 17.18 1.90
N PHE A 384 8.07 16.69 1.19
CA PHE A 384 9.25 17.47 0.83
C PHE A 384 8.98 18.33 -0.40
N GLN A 385 9.62 19.49 -0.47
CA GLN A 385 9.49 20.38 -1.63
C GLN A 385 10.00 19.69 -2.90
N ASN A 386 9.30 19.85 -4.02
CA ASN A 386 9.64 19.29 -5.34
C ASN A 386 9.71 17.74 -5.40
N GLU A 387 9.28 17.03 -4.37
CA GLU A 387 9.17 15.58 -4.39
C GLU A 387 7.90 15.18 -5.13
N SER A 388 8.01 14.26 -6.08
CA SER A 388 6.86 13.68 -6.78
C SER A 388 7.07 12.20 -7.11
N LEU A 389 5.95 11.45 -7.19
CA LEU A 389 5.92 10.05 -7.60
C LEU A 389 4.65 9.81 -8.42
N ASN A 390 4.81 9.54 -9.70
CA ASN A 390 3.72 9.32 -10.61
C ASN A 390 3.75 7.89 -11.16
N LYS A 391 2.58 7.27 -11.29
CA LYS A 391 2.43 5.93 -11.86
C LYS A 391 1.27 5.89 -12.84
N ILE A 392 1.48 5.23 -13.98
CA ILE A 392 0.43 4.83 -14.90
C ILE A 392 0.51 3.31 -15.02
N ASN A 393 -0.63 2.64 -15.02
CA ASN A 393 -0.72 1.20 -15.26
C ASN A 393 -1.86 0.86 -16.21
N VAL A 394 -1.64 -0.18 -17.00
CA VAL A 394 -2.64 -0.77 -17.90
C VAL A 394 -2.63 -2.27 -17.67
N ASP A 395 -3.77 -2.84 -17.30
CA ASP A 395 -3.95 -4.24 -17.03
C ASP A 395 -5.01 -4.84 -17.95
N LEU A 396 -4.65 -5.88 -18.67
CA LEU A 396 -5.55 -6.67 -19.51
C LEU A 396 -5.59 -8.11 -19.00
N ASN A 397 -6.78 -8.60 -18.70
CA ASN A 397 -7.04 -9.97 -18.30
C ASN A 397 -8.17 -10.54 -19.18
N ALA A 398 -7.91 -11.66 -19.84
CA ALA A 398 -8.88 -12.29 -20.71
C ALA A 398 -8.74 -13.82 -20.69
N GLY A 399 -9.88 -14.52 -20.76
CA GLY A 399 -9.88 -15.97 -20.84
C GLY A 399 -11.17 -16.49 -21.46
N ALA A 400 -11.07 -17.67 -22.05
CA ALA A 400 -12.20 -18.33 -22.67
C ALA A 400 -12.11 -19.86 -22.60
N THR A 401 -13.25 -20.50 -22.38
CA THR A 401 -13.44 -21.93 -22.58
C THR A 401 -13.76 -22.17 -24.04
N VAL A 402 -12.74 -22.63 -24.81
CA VAL A 402 -12.83 -22.83 -26.25
C VAL A 402 -13.80 -23.98 -26.56
N ASN A 403 -13.68 -25.06 -25.79
CA ASN A 403 -14.55 -26.23 -25.88
C ASN A 403 -14.52 -27.00 -24.52
N GLN A 404 -15.13 -28.20 -24.49
CA GLN A 404 -15.24 -28.99 -23.26
C GLN A 404 -13.90 -29.47 -22.69
N TRP A 405 -12.86 -29.55 -23.51
CA TRP A 405 -11.54 -30.03 -23.08
C TRP A 405 -10.46 -28.93 -23.02
N LEU A 406 -10.67 -27.74 -23.62
CA LEU A 406 -9.65 -26.66 -23.67
C LEU A 406 -10.20 -25.34 -23.16
N SER A 407 -9.50 -24.74 -22.21
CA SER A 407 -9.66 -23.34 -21.85
C SER A 407 -8.31 -22.60 -21.88
N LEU A 408 -8.37 -21.36 -22.34
CA LEU A 408 -7.23 -20.44 -22.43
C LEU A 408 -7.44 -19.27 -21.47
N ASP A 409 -6.38 -18.85 -20.83
CA ASP A 409 -6.38 -17.73 -19.90
C ASP A 409 -5.08 -16.93 -20.06
N GLY A 410 -5.16 -15.60 -19.95
CA GLY A 410 -3.99 -14.77 -20.11
C GLY A 410 -4.15 -13.40 -19.46
N LYS A 411 -3.03 -12.87 -19.02
CA LYS A 411 -2.92 -11.54 -18.45
C LYS A 411 -1.66 -10.86 -18.95
N ILE A 412 -1.75 -9.56 -19.18
CA ILE A 412 -0.61 -8.68 -19.35
C ILE A 412 -0.85 -7.40 -18.54
N SER A 413 0.14 -6.99 -17.80
CA SER A 413 0.16 -5.74 -17.03
C SER A 413 1.37 -4.93 -17.46
N VAL A 414 1.17 -3.66 -17.76
CA VAL A 414 2.24 -2.72 -18.11
C VAL A 414 2.12 -1.51 -17.19
N SER A 415 3.24 -1.11 -16.59
CA SER A 415 3.30 0.07 -15.74
C SER A 415 4.51 0.94 -16.05
N ASN A 416 4.35 2.24 -15.85
CA ASN A 416 5.44 3.22 -15.79
C ASN A 416 5.34 3.93 -14.44
N THR A 417 6.42 3.87 -13.67
CA THR A 417 6.56 4.56 -12.38
C THR A 417 7.72 5.53 -12.49
N LYS A 418 7.48 6.81 -12.22
CA LYS A 418 8.47 7.87 -12.26
C LYS A 418 8.49 8.63 -10.95
N ALA A 419 9.65 8.71 -10.30
CA ALA A 419 9.87 9.54 -9.12
C ALA A 419 10.92 10.61 -9.40
N GLU A 420 10.72 11.77 -8.81
CA GLU A 420 11.64 12.90 -8.90
C GLU A 420 11.91 13.48 -7.51
N ASN A 421 13.17 13.84 -7.30
CA ASN A 421 13.64 14.54 -6.10
C ASN A 421 13.27 13.84 -4.80
N ARG A 422 13.53 12.53 -4.70
CA ARG A 422 13.41 11.80 -3.43
C ARG A 422 14.30 12.46 -2.37
N PRO A 423 13.86 12.47 -1.09
CA PRO A 423 14.67 13.04 -0.02
C PRO A 423 16.00 12.30 0.14
N TYR A 424 17.06 13.03 0.42
CA TYR A 424 18.34 12.46 0.79
C TYR A 424 18.25 11.93 2.23
N THR A 425 18.74 10.74 2.49
CA THR A 425 18.61 10.04 3.78
C THR A 425 19.89 10.12 4.62
N GLY A 426 19.88 9.50 5.80
CA GLY A 426 21.04 9.42 6.68
C GLY A 426 21.40 10.74 7.37
N LEU A 427 22.63 10.82 7.88
CA LEU A 427 23.13 11.99 8.61
C LEU A 427 23.18 13.25 7.75
N ASN A 428 23.49 13.11 6.47
CA ASN A 428 23.50 14.24 5.52
C ASN A 428 22.10 14.55 4.96
N GLY A 429 21.09 13.83 5.39
CA GLY A 429 19.70 13.99 4.96
C GLY A 429 19.04 15.21 5.59
N GLU A 430 18.03 15.72 4.92
CA GLU A 430 17.30 16.93 5.28
C GLU A 430 16.72 16.86 6.71
N VAL A 431 16.15 15.70 7.09
CA VAL A 431 15.54 15.52 8.41
C VAL A 431 16.58 15.56 9.52
N ALA A 432 17.73 14.92 9.33
CA ALA A 432 18.82 14.96 10.30
C ALA A 432 19.34 16.40 10.49
N GLN A 433 19.47 17.15 9.42
CA GLN A 433 19.88 18.55 9.47
C GLN A 433 18.89 19.43 10.26
N LEU A 434 17.59 19.21 10.06
CA LEU A 434 16.54 19.91 10.81
C LEU A 434 16.57 19.56 12.30
N LEU A 435 16.90 18.32 12.66
CA LEU A 435 17.03 17.91 14.06
C LEU A 435 18.25 18.53 14.75
N LEU A 436 19.36 18.63 14.04
CA LEU A 436 20.62 19.16 14.56
C LEU A 436 20.65 20.69 14.62
N MET A 437 19.88 21.36 13.76
CA MET A 437 19.86 22.82 13.65
C MET A 437 19.52 23.51 14.97
N PRO A 438 20.29 24.53 15.40
CA PRO A 438 19.98 25.32 16.60
C PRO A 438 18.71 26.14 16.47
N GLY A 439 18.02 26.40 17.60
CA GLY A 439 16.72 27.06 17.61
C GLY A 439 16.71 28.54 17.22
N ASN A 440 17.86 29.21 17.17
CA ASN A 440 18.00 30.60 16.68
C ASN A 440 18.29 30.71 15.19
N VAL A 441 18.53 29.60 14.52
CA VAL A 441 18.68 29.57 13.05
C VAL A 441 17.30 29.51 12.43
N SER A 442 16.97 30.49 11.60
CA SER A 442 15.67 30.62 10.97
C SER A 442 15.60 29.80 9.67
N LEU A 443 14.53 29.03 9.50
CA LEU A 443 14.25 28.32 8.23
C LEU A 443 14.10 29.29 7.04
N ARG A 444 13.54 30.48 7.29
CA ARG A 444 13.42 31.51 6.25
C ARG A 444 14.79 31.94 5.78
N ASP A 445 15.70 32.24 6.72
CA ASP A 445 17.06 32.70 6.40
C ASP A 445 17.84 31.59 5.67
N LEU A 446 17.69 30.32 6.06
CA LEU A 446 18.28 29.19 5.36
C LEU A 446 17.73 29.03 3.92
N LYS A 447 16.44 29.24 3.73
CA LYS A 447 15.78 29.15 2.43
C LYS A 447 16.20 30.28 1.48
N GLU A 448 16.30 31.50 2.00
CA GLU A 448 16.68 32.67 1.20
C GLU A 448 18.18 32.72 0.93
N ASN A 449 18.99 32.09 1.80
CA ASN A 449 20.45 32.15 1.74
C ASN A 449 21.11 30.76 1.66
N TYR A 450 20.52 29.80 0.96
CA TYR A 450 21.13 28.47 0.85
C TYR A 450 22.38 28.46 -0.05
N THR A 451 22.56 29.49 -0.89
CA THR A 451 23.75 29.68 -1.72
C THR A 451 24.33 31.07 -1.53
N SER A 452 25.64 31.21 -1.71
CA SER A 452 26.33 32.49 -1.84
C SER A 452 26.11 33.06 -3.26
N PRO A 453 26.51 34.34 -3.51
CA PRO A 453 26.52 34.92 -4.87
C PRO A 453 27.29 34.07 -5.87
N ASN A 454 28.31 33.35 -5.44
CA ASN A 454 29.13 32.46 -6.26
C ASN A 454 28.51 31.04 -6.40
N GLN A 455 27.26 30.88 -6.01
CA GLN A 455 26.53 29.58 -6.07
C GLN A 455 27.14 28.48 -5.17
N LEU A 456 27.94 28.87 -4.15
CA LEU A 456 28.48 27.95 -3.16
C LEU A 456 27.49 27.70 -2.04
N HIS A 457 27.59 26.54 -1.41
CA HIS A 457 26.76 26.16 -0.27
C HIS A 457 26.96 27.11 0.91
N ARG A 458 25.86 27.52 1.54
CA ARG A 458 25.87 28.28 2.78
C ARG A 458 25.12 27.55 3.88
N ASN A 459 25.72 27.49 5.06
CA ASN A 459 25.13 26.91 6.26
C ASN A 459 25.40 27.77 7.49
N TRP A 460 24.90 27.36 8.63
CA TRP A 460 24.99 28.09 9.90
C TRP A 460 26.21 27.76 10.78
N PHE A 461 27.04 26.80 10.41
CA PHE A 461 28.05 26.27 11.34
C PHE A 461 29.50 26.28 10.81
N GLY A 462 29.74 26.32 9.53
CA GLY A 462 31.11 26.36 9.00
C GLY A 462 31.51 25.10 8.21
N PRO A 463 32.80 24.79 8.12
CA PRO A 463 33.35 23.86 7.13
C PRO A 463 33.26 22.35 7.52
N ASP A 464 32.15 21.91 8.07
CA ASP A 464 31.97 20.48 8.34
C ASP A 464 31.29 19.79 7.13
N GLN A 465 31.87 18.66 6.70
CA GLN A 465 31.38 17.87 5.57
C GLN A 465 30.07 17.11 5.86
N HIS A 466 29.73 16.95 7.14
CA HIS A 466 28.58 16.13 7.56
C HIS A 466 27.28 16.92 7.67
N TYR A 467 27.30 18.24 7.46
CA TYR A 467 26.13 19.08 7.62
C TYR A 467 25.86 19.90 6.36
N SER A 468 24.63 19.93 5.93
CA SER A 468 24.21 20.75 4.80
C SER A 468 22.99 21.59 5.12
N ASN A 469 22.87 22.72 4.48
CA ASN A 469 21.62 23.46 4.48
C ASN A 469 20.54 22.60 3.80
N PRO A 470 19.42 22.26 4.47
CA PRO A 470 18.41 21.36 3.89
C PRO A 470 17.81 21.89 2.59
N TYR A 471 17.72 23.20 2.41
CA TYR A 471 17.27 23.80 1.13
C TYR A 471 18.32 23.70 0.03
N TYR A 472 19.61 23.75 0.37
CA TYR A 472 20.67 23.50 -0.61
C TYR A 472 20.59 22.08 -1.14
N ALA A 473 20.50 21.10 -0.24
CA ALA A 473 20.33 19.70 -0.62
C ALA A 473 19.09 19.54 -1.52
N ARG A 474 17.95 20.12 -1.13
CA ARG A 474 16.69 20.01 -1.88
C ARG A 474 16.73 20.60 -3.30
N HIS A 475 17.45 21.67 -3.48
CA HIS A 475 17.54 22.35 -4.78
C HIS A 475 18.68 21.85 -5.67
N ARG A 476 19.75 21.33 -5.08
CA ARG A 476 20.97 20.95 -5.78
C ARG A 476 21.16 19.46 -5.95
N PHE A 477 20.76 18.63 -4.96
CA PHE A 477 20.86 17.18 -5.05
C PHE A 477 19.66 16.62 -5.78
N LYS A 478 19.66 16.75 -7.11
CA LYS A 478 18.58 16.25 -7.96
C LYS A 478 18.73 14.75 -8.20
N ASN A 479 17.62 14.05 -8.14
CA ASN A 479 17.57 12.64 -8.49
C ASN A 479 16.26 12.33 -9.19
N SER A 480 16.29 11.30 -10.03
CA SER A 480 15.10 10.72 -10.63
C SER A 480 15.29 9.23 -10.85
N ASP A 481 14.22 8.50 -10.73
CA ASP A 481 14.12 7.12 -11.18
C ASP A 481 12.86 6.93 -12.00
N GLU A 482 13.00 6.21 -13.12
CA GLU A 482 11.89 5.85 -13.99
C GLU A 482 11.94 4.36 -14.29
N ARG A 483 10.87 3.65 -13.95
CA ARG A 483 10.75 2.21 -14.18
C ARG A 483 9.59 1.92 -15.13
N TRP A 484 9.90 1.19 -16.20
CA TRP A 484 8.93 0.52 -17.04
C TRP A 484 8.91 -0.96 -16.69
N ARG A 485 7.72 -1.51 -16.43
CA ARG A 485 7.54 -2.93 -16.15
C ARG A 485 6.44 -3.51 -17.02
N ALA A 486 6.66 -4.71 -17.52
CA ALA A 486 5.65 -5.53 -18.18
C ALA A 486 5.72 -6.94 -17.60
N PHE A 487 4.63 -7.44 -17.05
CA PHE A 487 4.55 -8.81 -16.56
C PHE A 487 3.23 -9.46 -16.94
N GLY A 488 3.22 -10.77 -17.00
CA GLY A 488 2.01 -11.47 -17.37
C GLY A 488 2.19 -12.96 -17.55
N TYR A 489 1.11 -13.60 -18.00
CA TYR A 489 1.12 -15.02 -18.31
C TYR A 489 0.14 -15.38 -19.42
N TYR A 490 0.39 -16.54 -20.01
CA TYR A 490 -0.52 -17.25 -20.90
C TYR A 490 -0.63 -18.67 -20.37
N ALA A 491 -1.86 -19.18 -20.22
CA ALA A 491 -2.13 -20.51 -19.70
C ALA A 491 -3.13 -21.27 -20.58
N ALA A 492 -2.85 -22.52 -20.82
CA ALA A 492 -3.76 -23.48 -21.43
C ALA A 492 -4.12 -24.57 -20.42
N ASN A 493 -5.40 -24.76 -20.16
CA ASN A 493 -5.93 -25.83 -19.33
C ASN A 493 -6.62 -26.84 -20.21
N VAL A 494 -6.15 -28.09 -20.14
CA VAL A 494 -6.69 -29.20 -20.93
C VAL A 494 -7.31 -30.22 -19.98
N ASN A 495 -8.61 -30.46 -20.09
CA ASN A 495 -9.29 -31.54 -19.39
C ASN A 495 -9.11 -32.81 -20.25
N ILE A 496 -8.13 -33.67 -19.88
CA ILE A 496 -7.86 -34.94 -20.58
C ILE A 496 -9.01 -35.92 -20.33
N THR A 497 -9.44 -35.98 -19.08
CA THR A 497 -10.65 -36.71 -18.65
C THR A 497 -11.36 -35.87 -17.56
N GLU A 498 -12.49 -36.35 -17.04
CA GLU A 498 -13.19 -35.67 -15.93
C GLU A 498 -12.33 -35.58 -14.65
N TRP A 499 -11.44 -36.56 -14.44
CA TRP A 499 -10.59 -36.67 -13.28
C TRP A 499 -9.12 -36.27 -13.53
N LEU A 500 -8.67 -36.05 -14.78
CA LEU A 500 -7.29 -35.74 -15.13
C LEU A 500 -7.21 -34.45 -15.95
N LYS A 501 -6.47 -33.48 -15.44
CA LYS A 501 -6.26 -32.16 -16.07
C LYS A 501 -4.78 -31.92 -16.30
N PHE A 502 -4.48 -31.26 -17.38
CA PHE A 502 -3.14 -30.75 -17.70
C PHE A 502 -3.20 -29.23 -17.82
N ASN A 503 -2.24 -28.56 -17.18
CA ASN A 503 -2.04 -27.12 -17.30
C ASN A 503 -0.65 -26.85 -17.86
N ALA A 504 -0.58 -26.04 -18.90
CA ALA A 504 0.66 -25.45 -19.40
C ALA A 504 0.58 -23.94 -19.22
N LYS A 505 1.58 -23.35 -18.59
CA LYS A 505 1.62 -21.91 -18.31
C LYS A 505 3.00 -21.36 -18.64
N TYR A 506 3.04 -20.29 -19.43
CA TYR A 506 4.18 -19.43 -19.63
C TYR A 506 3.94 -18.14 -18.88
N SER A 507 4.90 -17.67 -18.10
CA SER A 507 4.85 -16.38 -17.43
C SER A 507 6.16 -15.63 -17.57
N PHE A 508 6.07 -14.31 -17.56
CA PHE A 508 7.22 -13.42 -17.69
C PHE A 508 7.06 -12.20 -16.79
N ASP A 509 8.20 -11.65 -16.38
CA ASP A 509 8.33 -10.40 -15.67
C ASP A 509 9.57 -9.66 -16.21
N TYR A 510 9.36 -8.52 -16.81
CA TYR A 510 10.40 -7.67 -17.36
C TYR A 510 10.28 -6.28 -16.79
N TYR A 511 11.35 -5.73 -16.24
CA TYR A 511 11.40 -4.30 -15.96
C TYR A 511 12.75 -3.69 -16.32
N ARG A 512 12.70 -2.41 -16.66
CA ARG A 512 13.85 -1.56 -16.90
C ARG A 512 13.72 -0.32 -16.06
N THR A 513 14.74 -0.06 -15.22
CA THR A 513 14.82 1.14 -14.37
C THR A 513 15.97 2.01 -14.86
N ARG A 514 15.66 3.28 -15.09
CA ARG A 514 16.65 4.32 -15.33
C ARG A 514 16.80 5.15 -14.09
N LEU A 515 18.04 5.32 -13.64
CA LEU A 515 18.41 6.05 -12.44
C LEU A 515 19.29 7.22 -12.83
N GLN A 516 19.03 8.37 -12.24
CA GLN A 516 19.90 9.53 -12.35
C GLN A 516 20.05 10.17 -10.98
N THR A 517 21.28 10.38 -10.55
CA THR A 517 21.60 11.15 -9.36
C THR A 517 22.62 12.22 -9.70
N SER A 518 22.46 13.37 -9.08
CA SER A 518 23.46 14.41 -9.08
C SER A 518 23.98 14.58 -7.66
N ASP A 519 25.25 14.29 -7.47
CA ASP A 519 25.92 14.37 -6.18
C ASP A 519 26.78 15.63 -6.17
N LEU A 520 26.39 16.59 -5.34
CA LEU A 520 27.21 17.74 -5.03
C LEU A 520 27.99 17.43 -3.76
N SER A 521 29.27 17.14 -3.89
CA SER A 521 30.12 16.98 -2.72
C SER A 521 30.28 18.34 -2.04
N LEU A 522 29.95 18.39 -0.77
CA LEU A 522 30.29 19.48 0.13
C LEU A 522 31.78 19.31 0.46
N GLY A 523 32.64 20.04 -0.24
CA GLY A 523 34.08 19.96 0.05
C GLY A 523 34.50 20.84 1.19
N ASP A 524 35.80 20.76 1.52
CA ASP A 524 36.46 21.67 2.46
C ASP A 524 36.22 23.11 2.02
N GLY A 525 35.42 23.82 2.81
CA GLY A 525 35.13 25.21 2.55
C GLY A 525 36.10 26.13 3.28
N ALA A 526 36.21 27.35 2.82
CA ALA A 526 36.88 28.43 3.52
C ALA A 526 35.85 29.42 4.03
N ILE A 527 36.14 30.05 5.17
CA ILE A 527 35.38 31.23 5.60
C ILE A 527 35.64 32.33 4.56
N SER A 528 34.58 32.94 4.06
CA SER A 528 34.74 34.02 3.10
C SER A 528 35.44 35.20 3.77
N THR A 529 36.45 35.73 3.11
CA THR A 529 37.19 36.89 3.55
C THR A 529 36.36 38.18 3.53
N ASP A 530 35.20 38.16 2.87
CA ASP A 530 34.27 39.30 2.81
C ASP A 530 33.25 39.32 3.97
N GLY A 531 33.39 38.41 4.95
CA GLY A 531 32.53 38.34 6.12
C GLY A 531 31.14 37.76 5.89
N THR A 532 30.85 37.25 4.68
CA THR A 532 29.53 36.69 4.35
C THR A 532 29.31 35.25 4.85
N GLY A 533 30.19 34.75 5.73
CA GLY A 533 30.12 33.44 6.32
C GLY A 533 30.87 32.36 5.55
N TRP A 534 30.75 31.15 6.01
CA TRP A 534 31.41 30.02 5.38
C TRP A 534 30.78 29.69 4.02
N GLN A 535 31.64 29.49 3.02
CA GLN A 535 31.27 29.10 1.67
C GLN A 535 31.96 27.77 1.35
N GLY A 536 31.18 26.70 1.22
CA GLY A 536 31.71 25.40 0.82
C GLY A 536 32.20 25.42 -0.62
N LYS A 537 33.45 25.05 -0.83
CA LYS A 537 33.94 24.72 -2.16
C LYS A 537 33.32 23.42 -2.59
N LEU A 538 32.59 23.42 -3.71
CA LEU A 538 32.15 22.18 -4.34
C LEU A 538 33.39 21.40 -4.80
N VAL A 539 33.67 20.32 -4.10
CA VAL A 539 34.70 19.37 -4.50
C VAL A 539 33.98 18.15 -5.03
N ASN A 540 34.24 17.80 -6.28
CA ASN A 540 33.68 16.64 -6.95
C ASN A 540 32.16 16.69 -7.23
N ASP A 541 31.67 17.79 -7.83
CA ASP A 541 30.36 17.75 -8.49
C ASP A 541 30.29 16.54 -9.40
N GLY A 542 29.31 15.69 -9.19
CA GLY A 542 29.18 14.47 -9.93
C GLY A 542 27.76 14.20 -10.39
N MET A 543 27.67 13.40 -11.41
CA MET A 543 26.42 12.83 -11.87
C MET A 543 26.60 11.34 -12.14
N THR A 544 25.67 10.56 -11.66
CA THR A 544 25.58 9.12 -11.96
C THR A 544 24.32 8.85 -12.73
N ARG A 545 24.43 8.10 -13.81
CA ARG A 545 23.31 7.46 -14.49
C ARG A 545 23.50 5.96 -14.48
N ALA A 546 22.45 5.24 -14.13
CA ALA A 546 22.43 3.79 -14.21
C ALA A 546 21.18 3.33 -14.93
N GLU A 547 21.28 2.20 -15.58
CA GLU A 547 20.20 1.48 -16.20
C GLU A 547 20.24 0.04 -15.74
N GLU A 548 19.14 -0.44 -15.19
CA GLU A 548 18.95 -1.79 -14.67
C GLU A 548 17.88 -2.48 -15.50
N ASN A 549 18.18 -3.66 -16.02
CA ASN A 549 17.24 -4.50 -16.74
C ASN A 549 17.08 -5.82 -16.01
N HIS A 550 15.87 -6.22 -15.75
CA HIS A 550 15.51 -7.49 -15.14
C HIS A 550 14.56 -8.25 -16.06
N PHE A 551 14.85 -9.51 -16.32
CA PHE A 551 13.97 -10.38 -17.09
C PHE A 551 13.89 -11.75 -16.44
N GLU A 552 12.70 -12.12 -15.99
CA GLU A 552 12.38 -13.46 -15.48
C GLU A 552 11.32 -14.09 -16.38
N GLN A 553 11.52 -15.34 -16.76
CA GLN A 553 10.50 -16.15 -17.42
C GLN A 553 10.38 -17.52 -16.78
N ASN A 554 9.15 -18.04 -16.75
CA ASN A 554 8.84 -19.35 -16.20
C ASN A 554 7.96 -20.12 -17.17
N ILE A 555 8.33 -21.37 -17.43
CA ILE A 555 7.50 -22.33 -18.18
C ILE A 555 7.10 -23.42 -17.20
N GLN A 556 5.82 -23.58 -16.98
CA GLN A 556 5.28 -24.52 -16.01
C GLN A 556 4.36 -25.54 -16.69
N PHE A 557 4.51 -26.79 -16.33
CA PHE A 557 3.63 -27.88 -16.71
C PHE A 557 3.12 -28.58 -15.45
N LEU A 558 1.80 -28.78 -15.35
CA LEU A 558 1.17 -29.46 -14.23
C LEU A 558 0.19 -30.52 -14.74
N LEU A 559 0.32 -31.73 -14.24
CA LEU A 559 -0.65 -32.81 -14.38
C LEU A 559 -1.36 -33.01 -13.05
N MET A 560 -2.67 -32.80 -13.02
CA MET A 560 -3.49 -32.83 -11.81
C MET A 560 -4.56 -33.89 -11.93
N GLY A 561 -4.59 -34.82 -10.98
CA GLY A 561 -5.62 -35.85 -10.91
C GLY A 561 -6.43 -35.75 -9.61
N ASP A 562 -7.70 -36.11 -9.71
CA ASP A 562 -8.64 -36.08 -8.59
C ASP A 562 -9.65 -37.23 -8.75
N ASN A 563 -9.39 -38.32 -8.01
CA ASN A 563 -10.14 -39.57 -8.14
C ASN A 563 -10.88 -39.89 -6.85
N GLN A 564 -12.16 -40.23 -6.94
CA GLN A 564 -12.91 -40.81 -5.85
C GLN A 564 -12.68 -42.32 -5.83
N LEU A 565 -11.83 -42.80 -4.89
CA LEU A 565 -11.48 -44.21 -4.77
C LEU A 565 -12.59 -45.04 -4.09
N ALA A 566 -13.36 -44.40 -3.18
CA ALA A 566 -14.51 -45.01 -2.49
C ALA A 566 -15.44 -43.91 -1.97
N LYS A 567 -16.63 -44.27 -1.44
CA LYS A 567 -17.61 -43.27 -0.92
C LYS A 567 -17.03 -42.27 0.08
N LYS A 568 -15.97 -42.63 0.83
CA LYS A 568 -15.31 -41.79 1.86
C LYS A 568 -13.86 -41.40 1.52
N TRP A 569 -13.30 -41.86 0.38
CA TRP A 569 -11.90 -41.66 0.05
C TRP A 569 -11.77 -40.94 -1.30
N ARG A 570 -11.16 -39.77 -1.28
CA ARG A 570 -10.82 -38.99 -2.46
C ARG A 570 -9.31 -38.80 -2.52
N LEU A 571 -8.68 -39.13 -3.64
CA LEU A 571 -7.25 -39.00 -3.87
C LEU A 571 -7.00 -37.87 -4.86
N GLY A 572 -6.40 -36.78 -4.38
CA GLY A 572 -5.87 -35.70 -5.21
C GLY A 572 -4.36 -35.82 -5.34
N TYR A 573 -3.85 -35.75 -6.53
CA TYR A 573 -2.41 -35.74 -6.81
C TYR A 573 -2.04 -34.73 -7.88
N THR A 574 -0.78 -34.23 -7.78
CA THR A 574 -0.24 -33.26 -8.75
C THR A 574 1.21 -33.63 -9.02
N ALA A 575 1.56 -33.71 -10.29
CA ALA A 575 2.94 -33.81 -10.77
C ALA A 575 3.23 -32.64 -11.70
N GLY A 576 4.41 -32.08 -11.65
CA GLY A 576 4.72 -30.92 -12.48
C GLY A 576 6.21 -30.67 -12.66
N ALA A 577 6.50 -29.80 -13.61
CA ALA A 577 7.85 -29.26 -13.86
C ALA A 577 7.75 -27.75 -14.05
N ASN A 578 8.78 -27.05 -13.60
CA ASN A 578 8.95 -25.63 -13.84
C ASN A 578 10.37 -25.37 -14.33
N ILE A 579 10.47 -24.61 -15.43
CA ILE A 579 11.73 -24.15 -16.00
C ILE A 579 11.75 -22.64 -15.83
N MET A 580 12.75 -22.14 -15.12
CA MET A 580 12.95 -20.72 -14.86
C MET A 580 14.21 -20.23 -15.53
N TYR A 581 14.15 -19.04 -16.11
CA TYR A 581 15.31 -18.30 -16.59
C TYR A 581 15.22 -16.88 -16.02
N LEU A 582 16.32 -16.44 -15.41
CA LEU A 582 16.46 -15.11 -14.83
C LEU A 582 17.71 -14.45 -15.43
N LYS A 583 17.56 -13.20 -15.86
CA LYS A 583 18.65 -12.34 -16.33
C LYS A 583 18.55 -10.98 -15.67
N PHE A 584 19.67 -10.52 -15.12
CA PHE A 584 19.84 -9.18 -14.58
C PHE A 584 21.03 -8.51 -15.26
N GLU A 585 20.87 -7.27 -15.68
CA GLU A 585 21.93 -6.47 -16.29
C GLU A 585 21.89 -5.07 -15.69
N GLN A 586 23.03 -4.54 -15.27
CA GLN A 586 23.17 -3.17 -14.81
C GLN A 586 24.33 -2.49 -15.53
N LEU A 587 24.05 -1.32 -16.09
CA LEU A 587 25.05 -0.43 -16.64
C LEU A 587 25.03 0.88 -15.85
N SER A 588 26.18 1.27 -15.29
CA SER A 588 26.33 2.53 -14.58
C SER A 588 27.47 3.36 -15.17
N ALA A 589 27.24 4.66 -15.29
CA ALA A 589 28.23 5.62 -15.69
C ALA A 589 28.18 6.84 -14.75
N SER A 590 29.35 7.26 -14.27
CA SER A 590 29.51 8.41 -13.38
C SER A 590 30.51 9.40 -13.97
N VAL A 591 30.22 10.66 -13.83
CA VAL A 591 31.14 11.75 -14.17
C VAL A 591 31.37 12.60 -12.92
N GLN A 592 32.62 13.03 -12.71
CA GLN A 592 33.02 13.86 -11.58
C GLN A 592 33.73 15.13 -12.06
N ASN A 593 33.82 16.13 -11.19
CA ASN A 593 34.44 17.43 -11.45
C ASN A 593 33.82 18.12 -12.67
N MET A 594 32.53 18.36 -12.61
CA MET A 594 31.80 19.03 -13.70
C MET A 594 32.28 20.48 -13.86
N LEU A 595 32.58 20.85 -15.10
CA LEU A 595 33.11 22.16 -15.45
C LEU A 595 32.05 23.27 -15.34
N GLU A 596 30.80 22.92 -15.62
CA GLU A 596 29.67 23.84 -15.55
C GLU A 596 28.71 23.39 -14.44
N LYS A 597 28.47 24.29 -13.51
CA LYS A 597 27.49 24.06 -12.44
C LYS A 597 26.09 23.97 -13.06
N ASP A 598 25.27 23.06 -12.57
CA ASP A 598 23.90 22.81 -13.01
C ASP A 598 23.72 22.31 -14.46
N ASN A 599 24.81 22.03 -15.17
CA ASN A 599 24.76 21.41 -16.48
C ASN A 599 25.01 19.90 -16.39
N TRP A 600 23.93 19.15 -16.20
CA TRP A 600 23.97 17.69 -15.95
C TRP A 600 24.16 16.90 -17.25
N ILE A 601 25.27 17.15 -17.95
CA ILE A 601 25.66 16.47 -19.18
C ILE A 601 26.99 15.75 -18.96
N PHE A 602 27.11 14.49 -19.38
CA PHE A 602 28.28 13.64 -19.14
C PHE A 602 29.60 14.21 -19.70
N ASN A 603 29.58 14.95 -20.77
CA ASN A 603 30.79 15.50 -21.39
C ASN A 603 31.29 16.78 -20.74
N THR A 604 30.66 17.26 -19.67
CA THR A 604 31.12 18.45 -18.93
C THR A 604 32.03 18.16 -17.75
N GLY A 605 32.37 16.88 -17.50
CA GLY A 605 33.20 16.48 -16.37
C GLY A 605 34.60 16.02 -16.77
N ASN A 606 35.53 16.08 -15.82
CA ASN A 606 36.94 15.75 -16.04
C ASN A 606 37.23 14.25 -15.88
N LYS A 607 36.36 13.49 -15.22
CA LYS A 607 36.58 12.07 -14.95
C LYS A 607 35.30 11.30 -15.21
N LEU A 608 35.35 10.37 -16.14
CA LEU A 608 34.28 9.42 -16.44
C LEU A 608 34.65 8.03 -15.90
N THR A 609 33.74 7.38 -15.21
CA THR A 609 33.84 5.99 -14.75
C THR A 609 32.59 5.26 -15.21
N SER A 610 32.77 4.03 -15.73
CA SER A 610 31.65 3.15 -16.09
C SER A 610 31.84 1.77 -15.47
N ALA A 611 30.73 1.13 -15.15
CA ALA A 611 30.69 -0.25 -14.67
C ALA A 611 29.53 -0.99 -15.37
N LEU A 612 29.76 -2.23 -15.72
CA LEU A 612 28.77 -3.17 -16.22
C LEU A 612 28.72 -4.35 -15.25
N ASP A 613 27.53 -4.68 -14.81
CA ASP A 613 27.25 -5.90 -14.06
C ASP A 613 26.22 -6.73 -14.85
N ASP A 614 26.49 -8.02 -15.04
CA ASP A 614 25.67 -8.95 -15.82
C ASP A 614 25.58 -10.28 -15.05
N GLY A 615 24.38 -10.63 -14.64
CA GLY A 615 24.07 -11.86 -13.91
C GLY A 615 22.93 -12.63 -14.56
N HIS A 616 23.09 -13.98 -14.68
CA HIS A 616 22.02 -14.86 -15.14
C HIS A 616 22.02 -16.18 -14.38
N SER A 617 20.85 -16.76 -14.20
CA SER A 617 20.63 -18.05 -13.55
C SER A 617 19.47 -18.85 -14.18
#